data_ad27b90c22591fd013b8a0f6e2e6c538
#
_entry.id   ad27b90c22591fd013b8a0f6e2e6c538
#
_cell.length_a   1.000
_cell.length_b   1.000
_cell.length_c   1.000
_cell.angle_alpha   90.00
_cell.angle_beta   90.00
_cell.angle_gamma   90.00
#
_symmetry.space_group_name_H-M   'P 1'
#
loop_
_entity.id
_entity.type
_entity.pdbx_description
1 polymer ?
#
loop_
_entity_poly.entity_id
_entity_poly.type
_entity_poly.pdbx_seq_one_letter_code
_entity_poly.pdbx_strand_id
1 'polypeptide(L)'
;RERVATSVEVTFDDRAEKLVARKVTRFDGLVLDETPSHIPDEADAARVLAEAAAARIEKCLPPADSAAGRFRTRVRCLRAWVPDLNLPAFDAADLREALEFFCRGRRSLADVRNGPWLDFLRAPLTYDQLRAVETEAPERIEVPSGSHIAIEYEEGRPPVLAARIQEMFGLAETPRVARGRVKVLLHLLAPNHRPQQVTDDLASFWANGYPVV
;
A
#
# COMPACT_ATOMS: atom_id res chain seq x y z
N ARG A 1 34.37 42.80 -9.11
CA ARG A 1 34.57 41.62 -10.00
C ARG A 1 33.20 41.06 -10.30
N GLU A 2 32.75 41.33 -11.50
CA GLU A 2 31.52 40.76 -12.05
C GLU A 2 31.55 39.24 -11.95
N ARG A 3 30.55 38.63 -11.31
CA ARG A 3 30.49 37.17 -11.12
C ARG A 3 29.43 36.58 -12.04
N VAL A 4 29.84 36.12 -13.20
CA VAL A 4 29.04 35.17 -13.98
C VAL A 4 29.20 33.81 -13.35
N ALA A 5 28.09 33.22 -12.92
CA ALA A 5 28.04 31.84 -12.39
C ALA A 5 27.14 30.99 -13.28
N THR A 6 27.61 29.80 -13.62
CA THR A 6 26.80 28.79 -14.35
C THR A 6 26.62 27.57 -13.47
N SER A 7 25.39 27.17 -13.30
CA SER A 7 25.01 25.96 -12.53
C SER A 7 23.98 25.14 -13.28
N VAL A 8 23.86 23.88 -12.94
CA VAL A 8 22.73 23.06 -13.37
C VAL A 8 21.77 22.94 -12.21
N GLU A 9 20.53 23.33 -12.44
CA GLU A 9 19.46 23.29 -11.44
C GLU A 9 18.48 22.20 -11.80
N VAL A 10 18.14 21.37 -10.82
CA VAL A 10 17.11 20.34 -10.93
C VAL A 10 15.85 20.85 -10.23
N THR A 11 14.74 20.89 -10.94
CA THR A 11 13.45 21.32 -10.41
C THR A 11 12.37 20.33 -10.78
N PHE A 12 11.25 20.39 -10.08
CA PHE A 12 10.07 19.58 -10.41
C PHE A 12 9.09 20.42 -11.24
N ASP A 13 8.73 19.90 -12.41
CA ASP A 13 7.68 20.49 -13.26
C ASP A 13 6.31 19.92 -12.85
N ASP A 14 5.49 20.78 -12.24
CA ASP A 14 4.16 20.40 -11.74
C ASP A 14 3.18 19.97 -12.83
N ARG A 15 3.33 20.52 -14.06
CA ARG A 15 2.43 20.16 -15.17
C ARG A 15 2.79 18.84 -15.79
N ALA A 16 4.08 18.59 -15.96
CA ALA A 16 4.59 17.36 -16.53
C ALA A 16 4.77 16.25 -15.47
N GLU A 17 4.61 16.58 -14.19
CA GLU A 17 4.81 15.71 -13.02
C GLU A 17 6.17 14.97 -13.07
N LYS A 18 7.22 15.66 -13.48
CA LYS A 18 8.57 15.11 -13.66
C LYS A 18 9.68 16.10 -13.31
N LEU A 19 10.87 15.55 -13.08
CA LEU A 19 12.07 16.36 -12.93
C LEU A 19 12.48 16.98 -14.27
N VAL A 20 12.94 18.21 -14.21
CA VAL A 20 13.61 18.92 -15.30
C VAL A 20 14.93 19.46 -14.80
N ALA A 21 15.97 19.38 -15.63
CA ALA A 21 17.26 19.97 -15.36
C ALA A 21 17.55 21.05 -16.37
N ARG A 22 17.99 22.20 -15.88
CA ARG A 22 18.34 23.36 -16.70
C ARG A 22 19.72 23.89 -16.32
N LYS A 23 20.53 24.17 -17.30
CA LYS A 23 21.76 24.91 -17.13
C LYS A 23 21.42 26.41 -17.11
N VAL A 24 21.68 27.04 -15.97
CA VAL A 24 21.34 28.43 -15.72
C VAL A 24 22.62 29.22 -15.58
N THR A 25 22.73 30.29 -16.36
CA THR A 25 23.83 31.26 -16.26
C THR A 25 23.29 32.56 -15.61
N ARG A 26 23.89 32.94 -14.48
CA ARG A 26 23.51 34.16 -13.73
C ARG A 26 24.64 35.17 -13.69
N PHE A 27 24.25 36.46 -13.69
CA PHE A 27 25.10 37.59 -13.39
C PHE A 27 24.51 38.34 -12.20
N ASP A 28 25.23 38.40 -11.10
CA ASP A 28 24.78 39.03 -9.85
C ASP A 28 23.35 38.62 -9.43
N GLY A 29 23.01 37.33 -9.62
CA GLY A 29 21.71 36.77 -9.29
C GLY A 29 20.65 36.85 -10.41
N LEU A 30 20.87 37.68 -11.45
CA LEU A 30 19.97 37.75 -12.59
C LEU A 30 20.22 36.61 -13.58
N VAL A 31 19.17 35.93 -14.02
CA VAL A 31 19.25 34.86 -15.04
C VAL A 31 19.53 35.54 -16.40
N LEU A 32 20.67 35.20 -17.01
CA LEU A 32 21.06 35.65 -18.34
C LEU A 32 20.65 34.63 -19.42
N ASP A 33 20.80 33.36 -19.12
CA ASP A 33 20.51 32.28 -20.07
C ASP A 33 20.04 31.02 -19.34
N GLU A 34 19.15 30.27 -19.96
CA GLU A 34 18.59 29.07 -19.44
C GLU A 34 18.38 28.01 -20.55
N THR A 35 19.09 26.89 -20.48
CA THR A 35 19.02 25.83 -21.50
C THR A 35 18.77 24.48 -20.85
N PRO A 36 18.02 23.58 -21.51
CA PRO A 36 17.84 22.20 -21.03
C PRO A 36 19.18 21.51 -20.82
N SER A 37 19.27 20.72 -19.74
CA SER A 37 20.48 19.98 -19.38
C SER A 37 20.14 18.56 -18.93
N HIS A 38 21.14 17.69 -18.84
CA HIS A 38 21.01 16.42 -18.13
C HIS A 38 21.11 16.64 -16.62
N ILE A 39 20.58 15.71 -15.85
CA ILE A 39 20.68 15.75 -14.37
C ILE A 39 22.09 15.32 -13.97
N PRO A 40 22.87 16.19 -13.32
CA PRO A 40 24.26 15.86 -12.97
C PRO A 40 24.39 15.11 -11.65
N ASP A 41 23.46 15.32 -10.73
CA ASP A 41 23.46 14.75 -9.38
C ASP A 41 22.19 13.96 -9.11
N GLU A 42 22.35 12.64 -8.96
CA GLU A 42 21.26 11.73 -8.66
C GLU A 42 20.71 11.91 -7.25
N ALA A 43 21.53 12.34 -6.29
CA ALA A 43 21.06 12.55 -4.93
C ALA A 43 20.19 13.81 -4.84
N ASP A 44 20.59 14.90 -5.50
CA ASP A 44 19.77 16.12 -5.58
C ASP A 44 18.45 15.86 -6.32
N ALA A 45 18.51 15.14 -7.44
CA ALA A 45 17.32 14.71 -8.17
C ALA A 45 16.36 13.89 -7.31
N ALA A 46 16.89 12.91 -6.55
CA ALA A 46 16.10 12.07 -5.66
C ALA A 46 15.43 12.91 -4.56
N ARG A 47 16.15 13.86 -3.98
CA ARG A 47 15.62 14.78 -2.96
C ARG A 47 14.47 15.63 -3.51
N VAL A 48 14.68 16.28 -4.67
CA VAL A 48 13.65 17.12 -5.32
C VAL A 48 12.41 16.28 -5.66
N LEU A 49 12.60 15.09 -6.20
CA LEU A 49 11.47 14.20 -6.51
C LEU A 49 10.76 13.71 -5.25
N ALA A 50 11.51 13.39 -4.18
CA ALA A 50 10.94 12.95 -2.91
C ALA A 50 10.11 14.04 -2.24
N GLU A 51 10.55 15.30 -2.27
CA GLU A 51 9.77 16.44 -1.79
C GLU A 51 8.45 16.60 -2.56
N ALA A 52 8.51 16.50 -3.89
CA ALA A 52 7.32 16.57 -4.74
C ALA A 52 6.37 15.38 -4.51
N ALA A 53 6.91 14.17 -4.35
CA ALA A 53 6.16 12.95 -4.05
C ALA A 53 5.54 13.01 -2.65
N ALA A 54 6.26 13.48 -1.64
CA ALA A 54 5.75 13.64 -0.28
C ALA A 54 4.58 14.63 -0.19
N ALA A 55 4.63 15.71 -0.97
CA ALA A 55 3.53 16.68 -1.06
C ALA A 55 2.28 16.10 -1.74
N ARG A 56 2.42 15.02 -2.52
CA ARG A 56 1.36 14.39 -3.32
C ARG A 56 1.33 12.87 -3.11
N ILE A 57 1.57 12.43 -1.88
CA ILE A 57 1.79 11.01 -1.56
C ILE A 57 0.67 10.10 -2.07
N GLU A 58 -0.58 10.57 -1.99
CA GLU A 58 -1.74 9.80 -2.45
C GLU A 58 -1.69 9.48 -3.96
N LYS A 59 -1.07 10.34 -4.76
CA LYS A 59 -0.87 10.09 -6.20
C LYS A 59 0.26 9.10 -6.48
N CYS A 60 1.19 8.97 -5.54
CA CYS A 60 2.38 8.13 -5.65
C CYS A 60 2.17 6.72 -5.09
N LEU A 61 1.19 6.55 -4.21
CA LEU A 61 0.89 5.24 -3.64
C LEU A 61 0.43 4.23 -4.72
N PRO A 62 0.78 2.95 -4.55
CA PRO A 62 0.29 1.92 -5.44
C PRO A 62 -1.24 1.77 -5.31
N PRO A 63 -1.94 1.35 -6.37
CA PRO A 63 -3.37 1.07 -6.31
C PRO A 63 -3.72 0.11 -5.15
N ALA A 64 -4.85 0.33 -4.51
CA ALA A 64 -5.27 -0.46 -3.34
C ALA A 64 -5.42 -1.96 -3.65
N ASP A 65 -5.81 -2.30 -4.89
CA ASP A 65 -5.95 -3.66 -5.40
C ASP A 65 -4.65 -4.29 -5.90
N SER A 66 -3.54 -3.53 -5.92
CA SER A 66 -2.21 -4.08 -6.22
C SER A 66 -1.68 -4.93 -5.05
N ALA A 67 -0.67 -5.77 -5.30
CA ALA A 67 -0.02 -6.55 -4.24
C ALA A 67 0.52 -5.66 -3.11
N ALA A 68 1.13 -4.53 -3.46
CA ALA A 68 1.66 -3.58 -2.48
C ALA A 68 0.54 -2.86 -1.70
N GLY A 69 -0.55 -2.46 -2.39
CA GLY A 69 -1.70 -1.84 -1.76
C GLY A 69 -2.37 -2.78 -0.75
N ARG A 70 -2.65 -4.01 -1.15
CA ARG A 70 -3.20 -5.05 -0.25
C ARG A 70 -2.28 -5.33 0.94
N PHE A 71 -0.96 -5.46 0.70
CA PHE A 71 0.01 -5.66 1.79
C PHE A 71 -0.03 -4.51 2.79
N ARG A 72 0.02 -3.26 2.30
CA ARG A 72 -0.07 -2.07 3.15
C ARG A 72 -1.34 -2.06 4.01
N THR A 73 -2.50 -2.36 3.41
CA THR A 73 -3.78 -2.42 4.13
C THR A 73 -3.77 -3.50 5.20
N ARG A 74 -3.26 -4.71 4.91
CA ARG A 74 -3.13 -5.81 5.88
C ARG A 74 -2.26 -5.41 7.08
N VAL A 75 -1.11 -4.78 6.83
CA VAL A 75 -0.20 -4.29 7.89
C VAL A 75 -0.91 -3.28 8.76
N ARG A 76 -1.63 -2.31 8.19
CA ARG A 76 -2.34 -1.26 8.93
C ARG A 76 -3.51 -1.83 9.75
N CYS A 77 -4.28 -2.74 9.18
CA CYS A 77 -5.33 -3.46 9.93
C CYS A 77 -4.73 -4.24 11.09
N LEU A 78 -3.70 -5.04 10.84
CA LEU A 78 -3.06 -5.86 11.87
C LEU A 78 -2.42 -5.01 12.98
N ARG A 79 -1.80 -3.88 12.62
CA ARG A 79 -1.29 -2.90 13.58
C ARG A 79 -2.38 -2.41 14.53
N ALA A 80 -3.57 -2.12 14.02
CA ALA A 80 -4.70 -1.66 14.85
C ALA A 80 -5.23 -2.77 15.76
N TRP A 81 -5.27 -4.01 15.28
CA TRP A 81 -5.81 -5.15 16.04
C TRP A 81 -4.81 -5.77 17.02
N VAL A 82 -3.52 -5.70 16.71
CA VAL A 82 -2.45 -6.30 17.50
C VAL A 82 -1.29 -5.29 17.68
N PRO A 83 -1.49 -4.25 18.52
CA PRO A 83 -0.51 -3.17 18.67
C PRO A 83 0.85 -3.62 19.18
N ASP A 84 0.91 -4.73 19.92
CA ASP A 84 2.13 -5.32 20.47
C ASP A 84 3.10 -5.85 19.39
N LEU A 85 2.68 -5.97 18.15
CA LEU A 85 3.56 -6.28 17.02
C LEU A 85 4.43 -5.10 16.58
N ASN A 86 4.14 -3.88 17.04
CA ASN A 86 4.88 -2.65 16.69
C ASN A 86 5.09 -2.48 15.18
N LEU A 87 4.05 -2.79 14.39
CA LEU A 87 4.08 -2.63 12.94
C LEU A 87 4.09 -1.14 12.55
N PRO A 88 4.75 -0.76 11.44
CA PRO A 88 4.72 0.62 10.95
C PRO A 88 3.30 1.03 10.55
N ALA A 89 2.99 2.32 10.66
CA ALA A 89 1.71 2.84 10.24
C ALA A 89 1.59 2.94 8.71
N PHE A 90 2.73 3.05 8.03
CA PHE A 90 2.81 3.33 6.61
C PHE A 90 1.94 4.53 6.20
N ASP A 91 1.88 5.52 7.07
CA ASP A 91 1.27 6.81 6.78
C ASP A 91 2.25 7.74 6.03
N ALA A 92 1.83 8.97 5.76
CA ALA A 92 2.66 9.91 5.03
C ALA A 92 3.96 10.28 5.77
N ALA A 93 4.00 10.17 7.10
CA ALA A 93 5.19 10.45 7.89
C ALA A 93 6.22 9.31 7.75
N ASP A 94 5.78 8.06 7.99
CA ASP A 94 6.63 6.87 7.85
C ASP A 94 7.21 6.74 6.44
N LEU A 95 6.39 7.03 5.42
CA LEU A 95 6.82 6.92 4.03
C LEU A 95 7.79 8.02 3.62
N ARG A 96 7.64 9.24 4.19
CA ARG A 96 8.46 10.40 3.81
C ARG A 96 9.95 10.19 4.12
N GLU A 97 10.29 9.59 5.23
CA GLU A 97 11.69 9.35 5.62
C GLU A 97 12.43 8.45 4.59
N ALA A 98 11.72 7.52 4.00
CA ALA A 98 12.30 6.57 3.06
C ALA A 98 12.14 6.95 1.58
N LEU A 99 11.30 7.96 1.28
CA LEU A 99 10.99 8.36 -0.10
C LEU A 99 12.22 8.82 -0.89
N GLU A 100 13.18 9.51 -0.25
CA GLU A 100 14.38 9.96 -0.94
C GLU A 100 15.19 8.78 -1.50
N PHE A 101 15.37 7.74 -0.69
CA PHE A 101 16.01 6.51 -1.17
C PHE A 101 15.20 5.85 -2.28
N PHE A 102 13.87 5.78 -2.12
CA PHE A 102 12.97 5.20 -3.11
C PHE A 102 12.97 5.97 -4.43
N CYS A 103 13.17 7.32 -4.40
CA CYS A 103 13.19 8.17 -5.57
C CYS A 103 14.51 8.12 -6.37
N ARG A 104 15.57 7.51 -5.85
CA ARG A 104 16.85 7.38 -6.58
C ARG A 104 16.65 6.72 -7.94
N GLY A 105 17.23 7.31 -8.98
CA GLY A 105 17.12 6.84 -10.36
C GLY A 105 15.76 7.05 -11.03
N ARG A 106 14.78 7.64 -10.34
CA ARG A 106 13.46 7.98 -10.88
C ARG A 106 13.40 9.43 -11.31
N ARG A 107 12.49 9.74 -12.25
CA ARG A 107 12.41 11.07 -12.87
C ARG A 107 11.02 11.69 -12.81
N SER A 108 9.99 10.92 -12.45
CA SER A 108 8.60 11.37 -12.47
C SER A 108 7.78 10.75 -11.33
N LEU A 109 6.62 11.35 -11.01
CA LEU A 109 5.68 10.73 -10.08
C LEU A 109 5.12 9.39 -10.61
N ALA A 110 5.03 9.25 -11.94
CA ALA A 110 4.65 7.98 -12.56
C ALA A 110 5.69 6.89 -12.28
N ASP A 111 7.00 7.21 -12.35
CA ASP A 111 8.06 6.26 -12.01
C ASP A 111 8.02 5.88 -10.52
N VAL A 112 7.69 6.84 -9.64
CA VAL A 112 7.49 6.58 -8.20
C VAL A 112 6.31 5.65 -8.00
N ARG A 113 5.16 5.94 -8.60
CA ARG A 113 3.94 5.13 -8.47
C ARG A 113 4.13 3.69 -8.97
N ASN A 114 4.86 3.52 -10.07
CA ASN A 114 5.13 2.22 -10.68
C ASN A 114 6.39 1.52 -10.13
N GLY A 115 7.00 2.09 -9.09
CA GLY A 115 8.19 1.52 -8.46
C GLY A 115 7.89 0.23 -7.66
N PRO A 116 8.93 -0.43 -7.12
CA PRO A 116 8.81 -1.69 -6.37
C PRO A 116 8.27 -1.46 -4.94
N TRP A 117 7.06 -0.96 -4.83
CA TRP A 117 6.42 -0.61 -3.56
C TRP A 117 6.34 -1.78 -2.59
N LEU A 118 6.12 -3.01 -3.08
CA LEU A 118 5.99 -4.18 -2.19
C LEU A 118 7.30 -4.43 -1.44
N ASP A 119 8.44 -4.39 -2.15
CA ASP A 119 9.75 -4.59 -1.54
C ASP A 119 10.08 -3.42 -0.60
N PHE A 120 9.73 -2.20 -0.99
CA PHE A 120 9.91 -1.01 -0.18
C PHE A 120 9.11 -1.08 1.14
N LEU A 121 7.86 -1.52 1.10
CA LEU A 121 7.02 -1.68 2.29
C LEU A 121 7.47 -2.86 3.18
N ARG A 122 8.07 -3.89 2.59
CA ARG A 122 8.60 -5.05 3.33
C ARG A 122 9.94 -4.78 4.01
N ALA A 123 10.77 -3.92 3.42
CA ALA A 123 12.14 -3.67 3.87
C ALA A 123 12.27 -3.24 5.35
N PRO A 124 11.42 -2.38 5.91
CA PRO A 124 11.52 -1.97 7.31
C PRO A 124 11.00 -3.01 8.32
N LEU A 125 10.33 -4.09 7.87
CA LEU A 125 9.77 -5.11 8.75
C LEU A 125 10.82 -6.18 9.08
N THR A 126 10.84 -6.61 10.33
CA THR A 126 11.62 -7.78 10.75
C THR A 126 11.03 -9.06 10.17
N TYR A 127 11.81 -10.14 10.19
CA TYR A 127 11.32 -11.46 9.79
C TYR A 127 10.07 -11.90 10.58
N ASP A 128 10.07 -11.68 11.90
CA ASP A 128 8.93 -12.04 12.77
C ASP A 128 7.69 -11.20 12.45
N GLN A 129 7.87 -9.92 12.15
CA GLN A 129 6.76 -9.05 11.73
C GLN A 129 6.19 -9.47 10.37
N LEU A 130 7.05 -9.79 9.39
CA LEU A 130 6.60 -10.31 8.08
C LEU A 130 5.83 -11.61 8.25
N ARG A 131 6.36 -12.55 9.07
CA ARG A 131 5.68 -13.80 9.38
C ARG A 131 4.33 -13.55 10.08
N ALA A 132 4.29 -12.61 11.04
CA ALA A 132 3.04 -12.25 11.71
C ALA A 132 2.00 -11.70 10.73
N VAL A 133 2.39 -10.85 9.76
CA VAL A 133 1.46 -10.37 8.73
C VAL A 133 0.89 -11.53 7.91
N GLU A 134 1.70 -12.50 7.52
CA GLU A 134 1.24 -13.64 6.71
C GLU A 134 0.35 -14.61 7.51
N THR A 135 0.58 -14.78 8.82
CA THR A 135 -0.19 -15.71 9.64
C THR A 135 -1.42 -15.08 10.28
N GLU A 136 -1.31 -13.82 10.71
CA GLU A 136 -2.36 -13.13 11.51
C GLU A 136 -3.28 -12.23 10.68
N ALA A 137 -2.86 -11.88 9.48
CA ALA A 137 -3.68 -11.20 8.48
C ALA A 137 -3.43 -11.82 7.08
N PRO A 138 -3.77 -13.11 6.88
CA PRO A 138 -3.46 -13.83 5.64
C PRO A 138 -4.21 -13.23 4.44
N GLU A 139 -3.62 -13.31 3.25
CA GLU A 139 -4.32 -12.89 2.01
C GLU A 139 -5.48 -13.83 1.66
N ARG A 140 -5.36 -15.08 2.02
CA ARG A 140 -6.35 -16.11 1.72
C ARG A 140 -6.54 -17.04 2.92
N ILE A 141 -7.74 -17.58 3.06
CA ILE A 141 -8.04 -18.65 4.01
C ILE A 141 -8.41 -19.90 3.24
N GLU A 142 -7.88 -21.04 3.66
CA GLU A 142 -8.34 -22.35 3.22
C GLU A 142 -9.68 -22.67 3.91
N VAL A 143 -10.66 -23.03 3.11
CA VAL A 143 -11.99 -23.45 3.56
C VAL A 143 -12.16 -24.93 3.42
N PRO A 144 -13.17 -25.57 4.07
CA PRO A 144 -13.31 -27.04 4.08
C PRO A 144 -13.37 -27.71 2.70
N SER A 145 -13.77 -26.99 1.68
CA SER A 145 -13.73 -27.50 0.30
C SER A 145 -12.31 -27.67 -0.27
N GLY A 146 -11.27 -27.22 0.44
CA GLY A 146 -9.90 -27.12 -0.06
C GLY A 146 -9.59 -25.88 -0.89
N SER A 147 -10.59 -25.02 -1.10
CA SER A 147 -10.39 -23.76 -1.82
C SER A 147 -9.68 -22.73 -0.93
N HIS A 148 -8.79 -21.93 -1.54
CA HIS A 148 -8.15 -20.79 -0.88
C HIS A 148 -8.85 -19.51 -1.31
N ILE A 149 -9.69 -18.95 -0.44
CA ILE A 149 -10.51 -17.78 -0.74
C ILE A 149 -9.83 -16.51 -0.21
N ALA A 150 -9.81 -15.47 -1.03
CA ALA A 150 -9.23 -14.20 -0.66
C ALA A 150 -10.02 -13.51 0.45
N ILE A 151 -9.30 -12.89 1.39
CA ILE A 151 -9.88 -12.00 2.39
C ILE A 151 -9.68 -10.57 1.93
N GLU A 152 -10.75 -9.80 1.99
CA GLU A 152 -10.72 -8.36 1.75
C GLU A 152 -10.53 -7.62 3.08
N TYR A 153 -9.53 -6.75 3.13
CA TYR A 153 -9.20 -5.93 4.29
C TYR A 153 -9.50 -4.47 3.98
N GLU A 154 -10.14 -3.80 4.94
CA GLU A 154 -10.38 -2.36 4.92
C GLU A 154 -10.14 -1.80 6.33
N GLU A 155 -9.43 -0.66 6.43
CA GLU A 155 -9.12 -0.05 7.71
C GLU A 155 -10.40 0.35 8.46
N GLY A 156 -10.44 0.06 9.76
CA GLY A 156 -11.60 0.38 10.61
C GLY A 156 -12.78 -0.58 10.45
N ARG A 157 -12.67 -1.61 9.61
CA ARG A 157 -13.71 -2.61 9.38
C ARG A 157 -13.22 -4.02 9.65
N PRO A 158 -14.11 -4.97 9.98
CA PRO A 158 -13.74 -6.36 10.02
C PRO A 158 -13.37 -6.87 8.62
N PRO A 159 -12.43 -7.83 8.50
CA PRO A 159 -12.07 -8.44 7.24
C PRO A 159 -13.25 -9.23 6.66
N VAL A 160 -13.40 -9.23 5.35
CA VAL A 160 -14.52 -9.85 4.66
C VAL A 160 -14.05 -11.07 3.86
N LEU A 161 -14.77 -12.17 3.97
CA LEU A 161 -14.62 -13.37 3.15
C LEU A 161 -15.89 -13.63 2.37
N ALA A 162 -15.85 -13.53 1.05
CA ALA A 162 -16.96 -13.88 0.17
C ALA A 162 -16.80 -15.32 -0.34
N ALA A 163 -17.64 -16.22 0.13
CA ALA A 163 -17.57 -17.65 -0.18
C ALA A 163 -18.95 -18.21 -0.52
N ARG A 164 -19.00 -19.19 -1.44
CA ARG A 164 -20.22 -19.95 -1.66
C ARG A 164 -20.51 -20.82 -0.43
N ILE A 165 -21.79 -20.94 -0.07
CA ILE A 165 -22.22 -21.69 1.12
C ILE A 165 -21.64 -23.12 1.11
N GLN A 166 -21.60 -23.78 -0.05
CA GLN A 166 -21.08 -25.14 -0.18
C GLN A 166 -19.59 -25.26 0.15
N GLU A 167 -18.81 -24.21 -0.04
CA GLU A 167 -17.37 -24.19 0.28
C GLU A 167 -17.13 -24.15 1.78
N MET A 168 -18.15 -23.74 2.55
CA MET A 168 -18.09 -23.60 4.01
C MET A 168 -18.62 -24.84 4.76
N PHE A 169 -19.13 -25.86 4.05
CA PHE A 169 -19.64 -27.05 4.71
C PHE A 169 -18.54 -27.75 5.51
N GLY A 170 -18.83 -28.04 6.78
CA GLY A 170 -17.89 -28.59 7.72
C GLY A 170 -17.17 -27.58 8.62
N LEU A 171 -17.28 -26.29 8.32
CA LEU A 171 -16.80 -25.22 9.18
C LEU A 171 -17.87 -24.85 10.21
N ALA A 172 -17.61 -25.17 11.49
CA ALA A 172 -18.59 -24.96 12.57
C ALA A 172 -18.57 -23.51 13.10
N GLU A 173 -17.40 -22.89 13.12
CA GLU A 173 -17.20 -21.57 13.71
C GLU A 173 -16.73 -20.53 12.68
N THR A 174 -17.03 -19.27 12.95
CA THR A 174 -16.55 -18.15 12.15
C THR A 174 -15.03 -18.05 12.21
N PRO A 175 -14.32 -18.02 11.07
CA PRO A 175 -12.87 -17.80 11.04
C PRO A 175 -12.47 -16.50 11.75
N ARG A 176 -11.29 -16.53 12.34
CA ARG A 176 -10.73 -15.37 13.03
C ARG A 176 -9.32 -15.08 12.54
N VAL A 177 -8.95 -13.82 12.58
CA VAL A 177 -7.61 -13.31 12.29
C VAL A 177 -7.05 -12.56 13.51
N ALA A 178 -5.87 -12.00 13.41
CA ALA A 178 -5.25 -11.20 14.45
C ALA A 178 -5.20 -11.92 15.80
N ARG A 179 -4.59 -13.11 15.84
CA ARG A 179 -4.51 -13.98 17.04
C ARG A 179 -5.89 -14.31 17.62
N GLY A 180 -6.86 -14.51 16.77
CA GLY A 180 -8.23 -14.81 17.16
C GLY A 180 -9.04 -13.63 17.70
N ARG A 181 -8.48 -12.41 17.67
CA ARG A 181 -9.14 -11.21 18.22
C ARG A 181 -10.26 -10.68 17.32
N VAL A 182 -10.16 -10.88 15.99
CA VAL A 182 -11.09 -10.32 15.02
C VAL A 182 -11.79 -11.42 14.24
N LYS A 183 -13.11 -11.43 14.29
CA LYS A 183 -13.94 -12.31 13.46
C LYS A 183 -13.93 -11.84 12.01
N VAL A 184 -13.93 -12.77 11.08
CA VAL A 184 -14.12 -12.50 9.66
C VAL A 184 -15.61 -12.35 9.38
N LEU A 185 -16.00 -11.30 8.70
CA LEU A 185 -17.37 -11.11 8.22
C LEU A 185 -17.57 -11.96 6.96
N LEU A 186 -18.51 -12.90 7.02
CA LEU A 186 -18.78 -13.84 5.94
C LEU A 186 -19.88 -13.29 5.03
N HIS A 187 -19.57 -13.10 3.76
CA HIS A 187 -20.55 -12.91 2.71
C HIS A 187 -20.84 -14.27 2.07
N LEU A 188 -21.90 -14.91 2.52
CA LEU A 188 -22.30 -16.23 2.02
C LEU A 188 -23.07 -16.09 0.72
N LEU A 189 -22.58 -16.77 -0.32
CA LEU A 189 -23.11 -16.71 -1.67
C LEU A 189 -23.81 -18.01 -2.06
N ALA A 190 -24.86 -17.87 -2.84
CA ALA A 190 -25.48 -19.00 -3.56
C ALA A 190 -24.51 -19.57 -4.63
N PRO A 191 -24.79 -20.76 -5.21
CA PRO A 191 -23.99 -21.32 -6.29
C PRO A 191 -23.79 -20.41 -7.49
N ASN A 192 -24.75 -19.51 -7.76
CA ASN A 192 -24.72 -18.51 -8.83
C ASN A 192 -24.05 -17.18 -8.42
N HIS A 193 -23.30 -17.18 -7.30
CA HIS A 193 -22.62 -16.04 -6.71
C HIS A 193 -23.52 -14.89 -6.23
N ARG A 194 -24.84 -15.09 -6.13
CA ARG A 194 -25.72 -14.09 -5.54
C ARG A 194 -25.56 -14.06 -4.02
N PRO A 195 -25.47 -12.88 -3.39
CA PRO A 195 -25.46 -12.75 -1.94
C PRO A 195 -26.73 -13.39 -1.34
N GLN A 196 -26.53 -14.23 -0.34
CA GLN A 196 -27.62 -14.86 0.43
C GLN A 196 -27.67 -14.33 1.86
N GLN A 197 -26.52 -14.27 2.50
CA GLN A 197 -26.41 -13.90 3.91
C GLN A 197 -25.08 -13.20 4.17
N VAL A 198 -25.11 -12.21 5.07
CA VAL A 198 -23.93 -11.62 5.68
C VAL A 198 -23.96 -11.97 7.18
N THR A 199 -22.92 -12.58 7.71
CA THR A 199 -22.86 -12.98 9.10
C THR A 199 -21.43 -13.01 9.64
N ASP A 200 -21.27 -12.70 10.92
CA ASP A 200 -20.07 -12.94 11.72
C ASP A 200 -20.27 -14.08 12.74
N ASP A 201 -21.42 -14.77 12.65
CA ASP A 201 -21.78 -15.91 13.47
C ASP A 201 -22.25 -17.08 12.59
N LEU A 202 -21.24 -17.86 12.14
CA LEU A 202 -21.49 -19.00 11.26
C LEU A 202 -22.27 -20.12 11.98
N ALA A 203 -22.05 -20.30 13.27
CA ALA A 203 -22.78 -21.31 14.04
C ALA A 203 -24.28 -20.99 14.09
N SER A 204 -24.64 -19.76 14.34
CA SER A 204 -26.03 -19.29 14.30
C SER A 204 -26.63 -19.41 12.90
N PHE A 205 -25.86 -19.13 11.86
CA PHE A 205 -26.31 -19.32 10.48
C PHE A 205 -26.64 -20.79 10.19
N TRP A 206 -25.80 -21.74 10.58
CA TRP A 206 -26.08 -23.15 10.38
C TRP A 206 -27.33 -23.62 11.14
N ALA A 207 -27.51 -23.11 12.36
CA ALA A 207 -28.64 -23.52 13.21
C ALA A 207 -29.98 -22.94 12.74
N ASN A 208 -30.01 -21.70 12.28
CA ASN A 208 -31.24 -20.91 12.10
C ASN A 208 -31.43 -20.36 10.69
N GLY A 209 -30.33 -20.04 9.98
CA GLY A 209 -30.40 -19.40 8.66
C GLY A 209 -30.41 -20.39 7.51
N TYR A 210 -29.56 -21.42 7.56
CA TYR A 210 -29.42 -22.36 6.46
C TYR A 210 -30.67 -23.19 6.15
N PRO A 211 -31.48 -23.64 7.13
CA PRO A 211 -32.72 -24.38 6.84
C PRO A 211 -33.77 -23.56 6.03
N VAL A 212 -33.61 -22.25 5.97
CA VAL A 212 -34.55 -21.32 5.30
C VAL A 212 -34.02 -20.88 3.92
N VAL A 213 -32.76 -21.17 3.60
CA VAL A 213 -32.12 -20.87 2.32
C VAL A 213 -32.21 -22.05 1.37
#